data_08c03e34462f4cf6e2e3ecd82039353f
#
_entry.id   08c03e34462f4cf6e2e3ecd82039353f
#
_cell.length_a   1.000
_cell.length_b   1.000
_cell.length_c   1.000
_cell.angle_alpha   90.00
_cell.angle_beta   90.00
_cell.angle_gamma   90.00
#
_symmetry.space_group_name_H-M   'P 1'
#
loop_
_entity.id
_entity.type
_entity.pdbx_description
1 polymer ?
#
loop_
_entity_poly.entity_id
_entity_poly.type
_entity_poly.pdbx_seq_one_letter_code
_entity_poly.pdbx_strand_id
1 'polypeptide(L)'
;MNFCAEIQSDRGGIEKMKSRNLKAMLFGAAFAASLTFVGAQPQMPLFPALEVHAASYQDVELDSKYDFEKAFQKALDVARDSEDKNTIYRIKIPAGTYKAGSCFNVYSNTYIDMEGVTLIRTSGSSMFRFGRSEDVKKISGYTGFKNITFHGGTIDGQGAQHGYKSTLLRFAHASDVTIENMTLTNTYS
;
A
#
# COMPACT_ATOMS: atom_id res chain seq x y z
N MET A 1 -2.04 -0.70 -27.35
CA MET A 1 -1.52 0.26 -26.38
C MET A 1 -2.71 0.90 -25.68
N ASN A 2 -3.11 0.38 -24.54
CA ASN A 2 -4.20 0.98 -23.78
C ASN A 2 -3.63 1.43 -22.45
N PHE A 3 -3.48 2.73 -22.35
CA PHE A 3 -3.09 3.41 -21.14
C PHE A 3 -4.25 3.37 -20.14
N CYS A 4 -3.95 3.21 -18.85
CA CYS A 4 -4.87 3.69 -17.83
C CYS A 4 -5.17 5.15 -18.17
N ALA A 5 -6.44 5.49 -18.38
CA ALA A 5 -6.81 6.86 -18.66
C ALA A 5 -6.28 7.75 -17.53
N GLU A 6 -5.55 8.77 -17.89
CA GLU A 6 -5.01 9.74 -16.96
C GLU A 6 -6.18 10.59 -16.45
N ILE A 7 -6.49 10.48 -15.15
CA ILE A 7 -7.37 11.46 -14.51
C ILE A 7 -6.56 12.74 -14.46
N GLN A 8 -6.87 13.67 -15.37
CA GLN A 8 -6.29 15.00 -15.39
C GLN A 8 -6.61 15.71 -14.08
N SER A 9 -5.60 15.89 -13.25
CA SER A 9 -5.68 16.72 -12.05
C SER A 9 -5.86 18.17 -12.46
N ASP A 10 -7.02 18.72 -12.20
CA ASP A 10 -7.28 20.13 -12.30
C ASP A 10 -6.33 20.91 -11.36
N ARG A 11 -5.47 21.74 -11.97
CA ARG A 11 -4.55 22.63 -11.25
C ARG A 11 -5.30 23.87 -10.82
N GLY A 12 -5.94 23.79 -9.68
CA GLY A 12 -6.61 24.93 -9.07
C GLY A 12 -6.54 24.89 -7.56
N GLY A 13 -5.72 25.75 -6.96
CA GLY A 13 -5.86 26.18 -5.58
C GLY A 13 -5.01 25.41 -4.57
N ILE A 14 -3.73 25.79 -4.44
CA ILE A 14 -2.93 25.48 -3.25
C ILE A 14 -3.40 26.44 -2.14
N GLU A 15 -4.40 26.06 -1.37
CA GLU A 15 -4.60 26.67 -0.06
C GLU A 15 -3.71 25.96 0.96
N LYS A 16 -2.81 26.76 1.54
CA LYS A 16 -1.95 26.37 2.66
C LYS A 16 -2.83 25.92 3.84
N MET A 17 -3.01 24.64 4.02
CA MET A 17 -3.54 24.12 5.28
C MET A 17 -2.47 24.28 6.36
N LYS A 18 -2.72 25.24 7.26
CA LYS A 18 -1.99 25.40 8.52
C LYS A 18 -2.03 24.10 9.32
N SER A 19 -0.84 23.59 9.60
CA SER A 19 -0.59 22.54 10.58
C SER A 19 -1.33 22.86 11.89
N ARG A 20 -2.37 22.09 12.23
CA ARG A 20 -2.92 22.04 13.57
C ARG A 20 -2.35 20.82 14.29
N ASN A 21 -1.56 21.11 15.30
CA ASN A 21 -0.97 20.22 16.28
C ASN A 21 -1.82 18.97 16.59
N LEU A 22 -1.38 17.82 16.11
CA LEU A 22 -1.86 16.54 16.60
C LEU A 22 -0.89 16.08 17.69
N LYS A 23 -1.32 16.18 18.94
CA LYS A 23 -0.57 15.63 20.08
C LYS A 23 -0.57 14.12 19.97
N ALA A 24 0.58 13.56 19.65
CA ALA A 24 0.82 12.13 19.74
C ALA A 24 0.79 11.72 21.22
N MET A 25 -0.15 10.85 21.59
CA MET A 25 -0.10 10.13 22.87
C MET A 25 0.88 8.97 22.71
N LEU A 26 2.06 9.15 23.28
CA LEU A 26 3.01 8.06 23.52
C LEU A 26 2.49 7.19 24.67
N PHE A 27 2.07 5.98 24.39
CA PHE A 27 2.00 4.92 25.39
C PHE A 27 3.28 4.07 25.29
N GLY A 28 4.27 4.43 26.08
CA GLY A 28 5.44 3.62 26.32
C GLY A 28 5.17 2.59 27.39
N ALA A 29 5.18 1.30 27.05
CA ALA A 29 5.31 0.22 28.02
C ALA A 29 6.76 -0.24 28.03
N ALA A 30 7.54 0.29 28.98
CA ALA A 30 8.88 -0.22 29.26
C ALA A 30 8.74 -1.43 30.19
N PHE A 31 9.06 -2.63 29.69
CA PHE A 31 9.30 -3.80 30.53
C PHE A 31 10.81 -3.88 30.80
N ALA A 32 11.24 -3.43 31.98
CA ALA A 32 12.57 -3.67 32.50
C ALA A 32 12.54 -4.96 33.33
N ALA A 33 13.07 -6.05 32.79
CA ALA A 33 13.39 -7.23 33.57
C ALA A 33 14.88 -7.17 33.94
N SER A 34 15.20 -6.80 35.17
CA SER A 34 16.52 -6.89 35.74
C SER A 34 16.81 -8.31 36.23
N LEU A 35 17.64 -9.06 35.52
CA LEU A 35 18.27 -10.28 36.00
C LEU A 35 19.73 -9.97 36.38
N THR A 36 19.97 -9.84 37.67
CA THR A 36 21.32 -9.81 38.22
C THR A 36 21.88 -11.21 38.34
N PHE A 37 22.80 -11.58 37.45
CA PHE A 37 23.61 -12.79 37.58
C PHE A 37 25.03 -12.38 37.91
N VAL A 38 25.47 -12.63 39.15
CA VAL A 38 26.86 -12.50 39.56
C VAL A 38 27.56 -13.81 39.26
N GLY A 39 28.37 -13.83 38.24
CA GLY A 39 29.27 -14.92 37.90
C GLY A 39 30.21 -14.47 36.78
N ALA A 40 31.52 -14.53 37.02
CA ALA A 40 32.54 -14.16 36.04
C ALA A 40 32.37 -15.04 34.78
N GLN A 41 31.88 -14.44 33.74
CA GLN A 41 31.77 -15.09 32.42
C GLN A 41 32.88 -14.60 31.49
N PRO A 42 33.42 -15.48 30.63
CA PRO A 42 34.34 -15.06 29.58
C PRO A 42 33.64 -14.03 28.69
N GLN A 43 34.27 -12.90 28.45
CA GLN A 43 33.74 -11.85 27.58
C GLN A 43 33.60 -12.41 26.16
N MET A 44 32.39 -12.78 25.79
CA MET A 44 32.09 -13.00 24.40
C MET A 44 32.18 -11.67 23.65
N PRO A 45 32.70 -11.66 22.41
CA PRO A 45 32.70 -10.42 21.63
C PRO A 45 31.25 -9.90 21.51
N LEU A 46 31.04 -8.65 21.93
CA LEU A 46 29.78 -7.97 21.77
C LEU A 46 29.49 -7.91 20.24
N PHE A 47 28.66 -8.78 19.77
CA PHE A 47 28.03 -8.53 18.48
C PHE A 47 27.19 -7.26 18.66
N PRO A 48 27.33 -6.27 17.76
CA PRO A 48 26.47 -5.09 17.83
C PRO A 48 25.03 -5.60 17.81
N ALA A 49 24.24 -5.17 18.79
CA ALA A 49 22.83 -5.51 18.85
C ALA A 49 22.22 -5.09 17.51
N LEU A 50 21.68 -6.07 16.79
CA LEU A 50 20.92 -5.80 15.59
C LEU A 50 19.68 -5.04 16.05
N GLU A 51 19.66 -3.71 15.90
CA GLU A 51 18.47 -2.92 16.15
C GLU A 51 17.42 -3.31 15.11
N VAL A 52 16.53 -4.22 15.49
CA VAL A 52 15.34 -4.50 14.70
C VAL A 52 14.42 -3.31 14.88
N HIS A 53 14.50 -2.38 13.95
CA HIS A 53 13.50 -1.33 13.85
C HIS A 53 12.20 -1.97 13.41
N ALA A 54 11.27 -2.12 14.34
CA ALA A 54 9.91 -2.51 14.00
C ALA A 54 9.35 -1.44 13.05
N ALA A 55 8.84 -1.86 11.90
CA ALA A 55 8.19 -0.94 10.98
C ALA A 55 7.04 -0.23 11.71
N SER A 56 6.99 1.08 11.62
CA SER A 56 5.85 1.84 12.13
C SER A 56 4.70 1.76 11.12
N TYR A 57 3.47 1.66 11.63
CA TYR A 57 2.27 1.66 10.80
C TYR A 57 1.49 2.93 11.04
N GLN A 58 1.01 3.53 9.95
CA GLN A 58 0.07 4.64 9.99
C GLN A 58 -1.20 4.23 9.25
N ASP A 59 -2.34 4.26 9.94
CA ASP A 59 -3.63 3.98 9.33
C ASP A 59 -4.07 5.17 8.46
N VAL A 60 -4.56 4.85 7.26
CA VAL A 60 -5.09 5.82 6.29
C VAL A 60 -6.52 5.43 5.99
N GLU A 61 -7.45 6.30 6.34
CA GLU A 61 -8.87 6.10 6.09
C GLU A 61 -9.28 6.59 4.70
N LEU A 62 -10.30 5.95 4.12
CA LEU A 62 -10.92 6.41 2.90
C LEU A 62 -11.79 7.65 3.18
N ASP A 63 -11.54 8.74 2.46
CA ASP A 63 -12.33 9.98 2.61
C ASP A 63 -13.75 9.79 2.02
N SER A 64 -14.74 9.71 2.89
CA SER A 64 -16.15 9.48 2.53
C SER A 64 -16.79 10.58 1.67
N LYS A 65 -16.10 11.70 1.44
CA LYS A 65 -16.57 12.77 0.53
C LYS A 65 -16.45 12.38 -0.95
N TYR A 66 -15.70 11.33 -1.25
CA TYR A 66 -15.48 10.89 -2.62
C TYR A 66 -16.14 9.52 -2.86
N ASP A 67 -16.41 9.22 -4.13
CA ASP A 67 -16.68 7.85 -4.53
C ASP A 67 -15.50 6.93 -4.18
N PHE A 68 -15.78 5.62 -4.14
CA PHE A 68 -14.80 4.62 -3.73
C PHE A 68 -13.48 4.71 -4.50
N GLU A 69 -13.54 4.81 -5.83
CA GLU A 69 -12.32 4.78 -6.66
C GLU A 69 -11.41 5.97 -6.34
N LYS A 70 -12.00 7.15 -6.22
CA LYS A 70 -11.27 8.38 -5.93
C LYS A 70 -10.77 8.41 -4.48
N ALA A 71 -11.59 7.96 -3.53
CA ALA A 71 -11.21 7.87 -2.12
C ALA A 71 -10.03 6.91 -1.95
N PHE A 72 -10.10 5.73 -2.58
CA PHE A 72 -9.07 4.73 -2.48
C PHE A 72 -7.76 5.16 -3.15
N GLN A 73 -7.82 5.75 -4.36
CA GLN A 73 -6.60 6.28 -4.98
C GLN A 73 -5.95 7.39 -4.15
N LYS A 74 -6.73 8.27 -3.53
CA LYS A 74 -6.19 9.28 -2.61
C LYS A 74 -5.51 8.68 -1.40
N ALA A 75 -6.07 7.63 -0.82
CA ALA A 75 -5.43 6.91 0.28
C ALA A 75 -4.09 6.29 -0.14
N LEU A 76 -4.04 5.69 -1.34
CA LEU A 76 -2.78 5.17 -1.91
C LEU A 76 -1.76 6.28 -2.18
N ASP A 77 -2.21 7.45 -2.59
CA ASP A 77 -1.34 8.60 -2.87
C ASP A 77 -0.66 9.16 -1.60
N VAL A 78 -1.19 8.89 -0.40
CA VAL A 78 -0.54 9.28 0.87
C VAL A 78 0.85 8.66 0.98
N ALA A 79 1.00 7.38 0.64
CA ALA A 79 2.30 6.71 0.65
C ALA A 79 3.28 7.27 -0.40
N ARG A 80 2.76 7.72 -1.57
CA ARG A 80 3.56 8.40 -2.59
C ARG A 80 4.11 9.72 -2.09
N ASP A 81 3.25 10.52 -1.48
CA ASP A 81 3.54 11.92 -1.13
C ASP A 81 4.28 12.05 0.20
N SER A 82 4.43 10.95 0.94
CA SER A 82 5.18 10.93 2.20
C SER A 82 6.69 11.01 1.98
N GLU A 83 7.34 11.83 2.81
CA GLU A 83 8.79 11.89 2.93
C GLU A 83 9.34 10.78 3.85
N ASP A 84 8.50 10.24 4.75
CA ASP A 84 8.89 9.17 5.66
C ASP A 84 8.90 7.81 4.92
N LYS A 85 10.09 7.26 4.76
CA LYS A 85 10.32 5.97 4.09
C LYS A 85 10.35 4.77 5.05
N ASN A 86 10.18 5.01 6.36
CA ASN A 86 10.20 3.96 7.39
C ASN A 86 8.80 3.60 7.88
N THR A 87 7.79 4.40 7.56
CA THR A 87 6.39 4.15 7.92
C THR A 87 5.66 3.41 6.80
N ILE A 88 4.94 2.37 7.17
CA ILE A 88 4.02 1.64 6.29
C ILE A 88 2.62 2.24 6.44
N TYR A 89 2.04 2.67 5.33
CA TYR A 89 0.70 3.24 5.27
C TYR A 89 -0.32 2.13 5.09
N ARG A 90 -1.09 1.85 6.14
CA ARG A 90 -2.11 0.81 6.12
C ARG A 90 -3.45 1.41 5.72
N ILE A 91 -3.97 0.96 4.59
CA ILE A 91 -5.24 1.37 4.04
C ILE A 91 -6.23 0.24 4.25
N LYS A 92 -7.18 0.44 5.15
CA LYS A 92 -8.25 -0.53 5.41
C LYS A 92 -9.48 -0.15 4.60
N ILE A 93 -9.87 -1.04 3.69
CA ILE A 93 -11.11 -0.88 2.94
C ILE A 93 -12.26 -1.49 3.75
N PRO A 94 -13.34 -0.77 4.02
CA PRO A 94 -14.51 -1.33 4.70
C PRO A 94 -15.04 -2.56 3.95
N ALA A 95 -15.43 -3.60 4.69
CA ALA A 95 -15.99 -4.81 4.10
C ALA A 95 -17.20 -4.48 3.21
N GLY A 96 -17.27 -5.09 2.02
CA GLY A 96 -18.33 -4.83 1.06
C GLY A 96 -17.94 -5.16 -0.37
N THR A 97 -18.83 -4.88 -1.29
CA THR A 97 -18.63 -5.09 -2.73
C THR A 97 -18.53 -3.74 -3.43
N TYR A 98 -17.42 -3.55 -4.14
CA TYR A 98 -17.13 -2.31 -4.85
C TYR A 98 -16.88 -2.59 -6.34
N LYS A 99 -17.41 -1.73 -7.18
CA LYS A 99 -17.14 -1.73 -8.62
C LYS A 99 -16.00 -0.76 -8.92
N ALA A 100 -15.03 -1.19 -9.72
CA ALA A 100 -13.90 -0.38 -10.09
C ALA A 100 -13.58 -0.49 -11.59
N GLY A 101 -13.63 0.65 -12.25
CA GLY A 101 -13.26 0.81 -13.67
C GLY A 101 -11.88 1.43 -13.84
N SER A 102 -11.38 2.11 -12.82
CA SER A 102 -10.07 2.74 -12.80
C SER A 102 -8.95 1.76 -12.48
N CYS A 103 -7.73 2.14 -12.86
CA CYS A 103 -6.51 1.43 -12.47
C CYS A 103 -5.91 2.11 -11.24
N PHE A 104 -5.78 1.38 -10.14
CA PHE A 104 -5.18 1.88 -8.90
C PHE A 104 -3.66 1.84 -8.97
N ASN A 105 -3.03 2.98 -8.69
CA ASN A 105 -1.59 3.10 -8.63
C ASN A 105 -1.11 2.89 -7.19
N VAL A 106 -0.32 1.86 -6.95
CA VAL A 106 0.21 1.50 -5.63
C VAL A 106 1.66 1.94 -5.55
N TYR A 107 2.08 2.38 -4.39
CA TYR A 107 3.42 2.90 -4.13
C TYR A 107 4.12 2.12 -3.01
N SER A 108 5.41 2.38 -2.82
CA SER A 108 6.18 1.74 -1.75
C SER A 108 5.57 2.00 -0.36
N ASN A 109 5.83 1.10 0.58
CA ASN A 109 5.39 1.22 1.96
C ASN A 109 3.86 1.27 2.12
N THR A 110 3.15 0.47 1.33
CA THR A 110 1.68 0.40 1.37
C THR A 110 1.22 -0.99 1.82
N TYR A 111 0.36 -1.03 2.81
CA TYR A 111 -0.38 -2.22 3.22
C TYR A 111 -1.86 -2.03 2.90
N ILE A 112 -2.41 -2.83 2.00
CA ILE A 112 -3.81 -2.77 1.59
C ILE A 112 -4.56 -3.92 2.26
N ASP A 113 -5.41 -3.57 3.22
CA ASP A 113 -6.28 -4.52 3.92
C ASP A 113 -7.65 -4.55 3.25
N MET A 114 -7.95 -5.68 2.61
CA MET A 114 -9.20 -5.94 1.89
C MET A 114 -10.01 -7.07 2.53
N GLU A 115 -9.81 -7.36 3.82
CA GLU A 115 -10.58 -8.43 4.47
C GLU A 115 -12.09 -8.16 4.36
N GLY A 116 -12.85 -9.14 3.84
CA GLY A 116 -14.29 -9.01 3.60
C GLY A 116 -14.68 -8.13 2.40
N VAL A 117 -13.71 -7.71 1.59
CA VAL A 117 -13.94 -6.87 0.40
C VAL A 117 -14.02 -7.72 -0.87
N THR A 118 -14.94 -7.38 -1.76
CA THR A 118 -14.97 -7.86 -3.14
C THR A 118 -14.86 -6.69 -4.10
N LEU A 119 -13.77 -6.65 -4.88
CA LEU A 119 -13.59 -5.68 -5.96
C LEU A 119 -14.03 -6.30 -7.27
N ILE A 120 -15.04 -5.73 -7.92
CA ILE A 120 -15.53 -6.14 -9.22
C ILE A 120 -15.02 -5.17 -10.28
N ARG A 121 -14.31 -5.71 -11.25
CA ARG A 121 -13.80 -4.92 -12.35
C ARG A 121 -14.87 -4.55 -13.34
N THR A 122 -14.88 -3.31 -13.81
CA THR A 122 -15.85 -2.78 -14.77
C THR A 122 -15.24 -2.23 -16.06
N SER A 123 -13.93 -2.41 -16.24
CA SER A 123 -13.22 -1.95 -17.44
C SER A 123 -12.14 -2.93 -17.90
N GLY A 124 -11.62 -2.77 -19.10
CA GLY A 124 -10.51 -3.57 -19.64
C GLY A 124 -9.10 -3.15 -19.21
N SER A 125 -8.95 -2.25 -18.22
CA SER A 125 -7.62 -1.84 -17.73
C SER A 125 -7.11 -2.75 -16.60
N SER A 126 -5.84 -2.66 -16.20
CA SER A 126 -5.34 -3.33 -15.00
C SER A 126 -6.06 -2.83 -13.77
N MET A 127 -6.36 -3.70 -12.78
CA MET A 127 -6.97 -3.27 -11.53
C MET A 127 -5.93 -2.54 -10.66
N PHE A 128 -4.77 -3.14 -10.47
CA PHE A 128 -3.66 -2.55 -9.73
C PHE A 128 -2.39 -2.53 -10.57
N ARG A 129 -1.61 -1.46 -10.41
CA ARG A 129 -0.24 -1.39 -10.93
C ARG A 129 0.64 -0.62 -9.94
N PHE A 130 1.95 -0.83 -10.03
CA PHE A 130 2.90 -0.07 -9.24
C PHE A 130 3.28 1.22 -9.95
N GLY A 131 3.03 2.34 -9.26
CA GLY A 131 3.29 3.68 -9.76
C GLY A 131 2.48 4.08 -10.99
N ARG A 132 2.61 5.32 -11.36
CA ARG A 132 2.09 5.85 -12.62
C ARG A 132 3.03 5.52 -13.78
N SER A 133 2.56 5.66 -15.00
CA SER A 133 3.38 5.39 -16.20
C SER A 133 4.64 6.27 -16.27
N GLU A 134 4.55 7.51 -15.84
CA GLU A 134 5.67 8.44 -15.77
C GLU A 134 6.71 8.05 -14.72
N ASP A 135 6.28 7.47 -13.60
CA ASP A 135 7.17 7.00 -12.53
C ASP A 135 7.97 5.79 -13.01
N VAL A 136 7.27 4.81 -13.58
CA VAL A 136 7.86 3.54 -14.05
C VAL A 136 8.91 3.75 -15.14
N LYS A 137 8.72 4.72 -16.04
CA LYS A 137 9.67 5.02 -17.12
C LYS A 137 11.07 5.44 -16.64
N LYS A 138 11.16 5.93 -15.41
CA LYS A 138 12.41 6.44 -14.81
C LYS A 138 13.15 5.39 -13.99
N ILE A 139 12.55 4.19 -13.83
CA ILE A 139 13.06 3.14 -12.94
C ILE A 139 13.67 2.02 -13.78
N SER A 140 14.81 1.51 -13.33
CA SER A 140 15.45 0.30 -13.87
C SER A 140 15.60 -0.75 -12.79
N GLY A 141 15.65 -2.03 -13.18
CA GLY A 141 15.79 -3.14 -12.23
C GLY A 141 14.57 -3.31 -11.32
N TYR A 142 14.79 -3.73 -10.07
CA TYR A 142 13.77 -4.09 -9.09
C TYR A 142 13.76 -3.17 -7.86
N THR A 143 14.27 -1.96 -7.98
CA THR A 143 14.49 -1.04 -6.84
C THR A 143 13.46 0.08 -6.75
N GLY A 144 12.47 0.09 -7.64
CA GLY A 144 11.53 1.21 -7.74
C GLY A 144 10.44 1.20 -6.67
N PHE A 145 9.89 0.03 -6.41
CA PHE A 145 8.79 -0.12 -5.44
C PHE A 145 9.12 -1.25 -4.47
N LYS A 146 8.84 -1.06 -3.18
CA LYS A 146 9.15 -2.03 -2.13
C LYS A 146 8.18 -1.92 -0.94
N ASN A 147 8.17 -2.96 -0.10
CA ASN A 147 7.33 -3.04 1.10
C ASN A 147 5.85 -2.83 0.75
N ILE A 148 5.31 -3.66 -0.12
CA ILE A 148 3.91 -3.59 -0.54
C ILE A 148 3.23 -4.89 -0.16
N THR A 149 2.13 -4.78 0.58
CA THR A 149 1.32 -5.94 0.99
C THR A 149 -0.12 -5.76 0.52
N PHE A 150 -0.65 -6.82 -0.09
CA PHE A 150 -2.08 -7.01 -0.35
C PHE A 150 -2.56 -8.11 0.58
N HIS A 151 -3.52 -7.81 1.43
CA HIS A 151 -4.06 -8.75 2.40
C HIS A 151 -5.57 -8.91 2.24
N GLY A 152 -6.01 -10.17 2.17
CA GLY A 152 -7.43 -10.53 2.17
C GLY A 152 -8.19 -10.17 0.89
N GLY A 153 -9.49 -10.42 0.92
CA GLY A 153 -10.43 -9.99 -0.11
C GLY A 153 -10.44 -10.83 -1.39
N THR A 154 -11.35 -10.44 -2.27
CA THR A 154 -11.55 -11.05 -3.58
C THR A 154 -11.47 -9.98 -4.67
N ILE A 155 -10.75 -10.26 -5.75
CA ILE A 155 -10.78 -9.45 -6.97
C ILE A 155 -11.41 -10.29 -8.08
N ASP A 156 -12.55 -9.83 -8.56
CA ASP A 156 -13.26 -10.42 -9.71
C ASP A 156 -12.92 -9.65 -10.98
N GLY A 157 -12.17 -10.30 -11.86
CA GLY A 157 -11.65 -9.69 -13.09
C GLY A 157 -12.66 -9.53 -14.20
N GLN A 158 -13.84 -10.16 -14.12
CA GLN A 158 -14.86 -10.15 -15.18
C GLN A 158 -14.27 -10.46 -16.57
N GLY A 159 -13.38 -11.46 -16.62
CA GLY A 159 -12.58 -11.78 -17.82
C GLY A 159 -13.40 -12.08 -19.06
N ALA A 160 -14.53 -12.78 -18.91
CA ALA A 160 -15.45 -13.05 -20.00
C ALA A 160 -16.00 -11.79 -20.67
N GLN A 161 -16.09 -10.68 -19.92
CA GLN A 161 -16.62 -9.40 -20.39
C GLN A 161 -15.52 -8.49 -20.95
N HIS A 162 -14.31 -8.56 -20.37
CA HIS A 162 -13.22 -7.62 -20.68
C HIS A 162 -12.05 -8.23 -21.48
N GLY A 163 -12.10 -9.55 -21.70
CA GLY A 163 -11.12 -10.28 -22.51
C GLY A 163 -9.70 -10.24 -21.95
N TYR A 164 -8.74 -10.52 -22.80
CA TYR A 164 -7.31 -10.65 -22.44
C TYR A 164 -6.66 -9.39 -21.84
N LYS A 165 -7.32 -8.25 -21.88
CA LYS A 165 -6.83 -7.01 -21.26
C LYS A 165 -7.07 -6.94 -19.75
N SER A 166 -7.62 -8.01 -19.17
CA SER A 166 -8.04 -8.02 -17.78
C SER A 166 -6.95 -8.44 -16.79
N THR A 167 -5.81 -7.80 -16.83
CA THR A 167 -4.78 -7.98 -15.81
C THR A 167 -5.27 -7.45 -14.47
N LEU A 168 -5.32 -8.29 -13.43
CA LEU A 168 -5.71 -7.84 -12.10
C LEU A 168 -4.57 -7.11 -11.40
N LEU A 169 -3.42 -7.75 -11.33
CA LEU A 169 -2.23 -7.22 -10.66
C LEU A 169 -1.09 -7.09 -11.67
N ARG A 170 -0.58 -5.89 -11.85
CA ARG A 170 0.54 -5.60 -12.74
C ARG A 170 1.70 -5.02 -11.95
N PHE A 171 2.68 -5.86 -11.68
CA PHE A 171 3.88 -5.49 -10.94
C PHE A 171 5.04 -5.24 -11.89
N ALA A 172 5.76 -4.15 -11.65
CA ALA A 172 6.97 -3.81 -12.38
C ALA A 172 7.96 -3.13 -11.43
N HIS A 173 9.23 -3.43 -11.58
CA HIS A 173 10.33 -2.79 -10.84
C HIS A 173 10.17 -2.85 -9.33
N ALA A 174 9.71 -3.98 -8.78
CA ALA A 174 9.38 -4.11 -7.38
C ALA A 174 10.16 -5.22 -6.69
N SER A 175 10.38 -5.05 -5.39
CA SER A 175 10.85 -6.05 -4.44
C SER A 175 9.97 -6.03 -3.19
N ASP A 176 10.07 -7.07 -2.35
CA ASP A 176 9.36 -7.14 -1.06
C ASP A 176 7.84 -6.92 -1.22
N VAL A 177 7.23 -7.68 -2.13
CA VAL A 177 5.78 -7.67 -2.39
C VAL A 177 5.18 -8.92 -1.79
N THR A 178 4.22 -8.74 -0.89
CA THR A 178 3.45 -9.81 -0.27
C THR A 178 2.01 -9.79 -0.76
N ILE A 179 1.49 -10.95 -1.13
CA ILE A 179 0.08 -11.18 -1.45
C ILE A 179 -0.37 -12.35 -0.59
N GLU A 180 -1.29 -12.10 0.31
CA GLU A 180 -1.73 -13.10 1.27
C GLU A 180 -3.24 -13.10 1.48
N ASN A 181 -3.81 -14.30 1.68
CA ASN A 181 -5.24 -14.50 1.95
C ASN A 181 -6.18 -13.88 0.89
N MET A 182 -5.72 -13.74 -0.35
CA MET A 182 -6.42 -13.07 -1.43
C MET A 182 -6.97 -14.07 -2.44
N THR A 183 -8.16 -13.82 -2.94
CA THR A 183 -8.75 -14.58 -4.04
C THR A 183 -8.75 -13.74 -5.32
N LEU A 184 -8.14 -14.25 -6.38
CA LEU A 184 -8.19 -13.68 -7.71
C LEU A 184 -9.03 -14.61 -8.59
N THR A 185 -10.13 -14.10 -9.13
CA THR A 185 -11.07 -14.92 -9.88
C THR A 185 -11.49 -14.26 -11.19
N ASN A 186 -12.06 -15.06 -12.10
CA ASN A 186 -12.56 -14.61 -13.39
C ASN A 186 -11.52 -13.80 -14.18
N THR A 187 -10.26 -14.20 -14.12
CA THR A 187 -9.24 -13.69 -15.03
C THR A 187 -9.42 -14.34 -16.40
N TYR A 188 -9.11 -13.61 -17.46
CA TYR A 188 -9.06 -14.17 -18.80
C TYR A 188 -7.65 -14.74 -19.06
N SER A 189 -7.60 -15.97 -19.50
CA SER A 189 -6.36 -16.67 -19.91
C SER A 189 -6.32 -16.88 -21.42
#